data_e49a1ed4f7fd6d436c5b5f3e4767fe10
#
_entry.id   e49a1ed4f7fd6d436c5b5f3e4767fe10
#
_cell.length_a   1.000
_cell.length_b   1.000
_cell.length_c   1.000
_cell.angle_alpha   90.00
_cell.angle_beta   90.00
_cell.angle_gamma   90.00
#
_symmetry.space_group_name_H-M   'P 1'
#
loop_
_entity.id
_entity.type
_entity.pdbx_description
1 polymer ?
#
loop_
_entity_poly.entity_id
_entity_poly.type
_entity_poly.pdbx_seq_one_letter_code
_entity_poly.pdbx_strand_id
1 'polypeptide(L)'
;MKPLHAQYLFCCATLSLMSPLPALAWSDLTVFGDSLSDGGNVGRFTYDGATHPLYDEILAQSLGDTLRPSSQGGSNYAEGGAVAVPAINPLFNTQDQLDSYLAARGGRADPNGLYIHWIGGNDLAAAALAPLAAQQIVDNSASAAASQVSRLLNAGAGTVIVPTVPNVGATPALLQAILQVLGPAAQPATAALFQSLSTTTTPDRAAREQAIETALNEAAGQVSSIPLIRDALAQQLIAAWQLLSQEAATLTDRYNQAEEQGLVAARGNIARVDINGLFNEVIDNPRLYGLSNTAGMACPPGVSSMDCTSSTPGFSQSQQYLFADRLHPSPAVHALIADYI
;
A
#
# COMPACT_ATOMS: atom_id res chain seq x y z
N MET A 1 -45.33 56.20 47.63
CA MET A 1 -45.24 55.02 46.84
C MET A 1 -44.98 55.42 45.38
N LYS A 2 -43.72 55.27 44.89
CA LYS A 2 -43.36 55.56 43.49
C LYS A 2 -43.08 54.24 42.80
N PRO A 3 -43.47 53.99 41.54
CA PRO A 3 -43.20 52.78 40.86
C PRO A 3 -41.78 52.82 40.23
N LEU A 4 -41.05 51.72 40.39
CA LEU A 4 -39.79 51.47 39.72
C LEU A 4 -39.99 51.18 38.20
N HIS A 5 -39.27 51.92 37.40
CA HIS A 5 -39.13 51.63 35.95
C HIS A 5 -38.08 50.62 35.73
N ALA A 6 -38.45 49.46 35.20
CA ALA A 6 -37.50 48.46 34.72
C ALA A 6 -36.99 48.83 33.31
N GLN A 7 -35.69 49.10 33.16
CA GLN A 7 -35.08 49.31 31.87
C GLN A 7 -34.63 47.93 31.32
N TYR A 8 -35.21 47.52 30.21
CA TYR A 8 -34.72 46.35 29.45
C TYR A 8 -33.55 46.76 28.56
N LEU A 9 -32.35 46.25 28.87
CA LEU A 9 -31.21 46.31 27.94
C LEU A 9 -31.44 45.26 26.85
N PHE A 10 -31.64 45.73 25.64
CA PHE A 10 -31.59 44.88 24.44
C PHE A 10 -30.11 44.64 24.08
N CYS A 11 -29.61 43.42 24.32
CA CYS A 11 -28.30 42.99 23.88
C CYS A 11 -28.42 42.49 22.43
N CYS A 12 -28.05 43.32 21.44
CA CYS A 12 -27.93 42.90 20.04
C CYS A 12 -26.73 41.99 19.91
N ALA A 13 -26.95 40.68 19.88
CA ALA A 13 -25.95 39.71 19.48
C ALA A 13 -25.80 39.80 17.94
N THR A 14 -24.70 40.40 17.50
CA THR A 14 -24.28 40.32 16.08
C THR A 14 -23.79 38.90 15.80
N LEU A 15 -24.62 38.06 15.15
CA LEU A 15 -24.17 36.83 14.52
C LEU A 15 -23.24 37.23 13.38
N SER A 16 -21.96 37.10 13.59
CA SER A 16 -20.97 37.10 12.51
C SER A 16 -21.21 35.84 11.67
N LEU A 17 -21.80 35.99 10.51
CA LEU A 17 -21.85 34.98 9.47
C LEU A 17 -20.39 34.75 9.03
N MET A 18 -19.71 33.75 9.59
CA MET A 18 -18.49 33.21 9.02
C MET A 18 -18.89 32.62 7.67
N SER A 19 -18.58 33.33 6.58
CA SER A 19 -18.61 32.73 5.25
C SER A 19 -17.72 31.47 5.27
N PRO A 20 -18.22 30.31 4.84
CA PRO A 20 -17.35 29.15 4.70
C PRO A 20 -16.20 29.58 3.75
N LEU A 21 -14.97 29.35 4.19
CA LEU A 21 -13.83 29.46 3.29
C LEU A 21 -14.14 28.57 2.07
N PRO A 22 -13.91 29.03 0.84
CA PRO A 22 -14.09 28.19 -0.33
C PRO A 22 -13.25 26.94 -0.09
N ALA A 23 -13.89 25.77 -0.06
CA ALA A 23 -13.18 24.52 -0.13
C ALA A 23 -12.25 24.61 -1.37
N LEU A 24 -10.97 24.31 -1.22
CA LEU A 24 -10.07 24.18 -2.35
C LEU A 24 -10.65 23.04 -3.19
N ALA A 25 -11.43 23.40 -4.21
CA ALA A 25 -11.94 22.45 -5.17
C ALA A 25 -10.79 22.12 -6.11
N TRP A 26 -10.20 20.95 -5.93
CA TRP A 26 -9.25 20.41 -6.90
C TRP A 26 -9.97 20.21 -8.25
N SER A 27 -9.28 20.47 -9.38
CA SER A 27 -9.87 20.31 -10.70
C SER A 27 -10.07 18.86 -11.09
N ASP A 28 -9.10 18.01 -10.75
CA ASP A 28 -9.09 16.58 -10.97
C ASP A 28 -8.06 15.90 -10.06
N LEU A 29 -8.17 14.57 -9.93
CA LEU A 29 -7.15 13.72 -9.32
C LEU A 29 -6.40 12.97 -10.43
N THR A 30 -5.07 13.08 -10.43
CA THR A 30 -4.18 12.33 -11.33
C THR A 30 -3.28 11.40 -10.52
N VAL A 31 -3.15 10.14 -10.92
CA VAL A 31 -2.45 9.11 -10.15
C VAL A 31 -1.35 8.45 -10.98
N PHE A 32 -0.16 8.35 -10.36
CA PHE A 32 1.00 7.60 -10.86
C PHE A 32 1.41 6.58 -9.80
N GLY A 33 1.72 5.36 -10.21
CA GLY A 33 2.10 4.33 -9.26
C GLY A 33 2.12 2.93 -9.83
N ASP A 34 2.00 1.98 -8.92
CA ASP A 34 2.01 0.55 -9.21
C ASP A 34 0.63 -0.10 -9.01
N SER A 35 0.63 -1.42 -8.71
CA SER A 35 -0.59 -2.20 -8.49
C SER A 35 -1.48 -1.72 -7.35
N LEU A 36 -0.95 -0.98 -6.38
CA LEU A 36 -1.75 -0.42 -5.28
C LEU A 36 -2.74 0.63 -5.78
N SER A 37 -2.44 1.28 -6.90
CA SER A 37 -3.21 2.38 -7.48
C SER A 37 -3.76 2.07 -8.88
N ASP A 38 -3.50 0.89 -9.45
CA ASP A 38 -3.92 0.54 -10.82
C ASP A 38 -5.43 0.31 -10.90
N GLY A 39 -6.16 1.28 -11.41
CA GLY A 39 -7.61 1.23 -11.61
C GLY A 39 -8.07 0.38 -12.80
N GLY A 40 -7.15 -0.31 -13.50
CA GLY A 40 -7.45 -1.20 -14.63
C GLY A 40 -6.65 -0.90 -15.91
N ASN A 41 -5.47 -0.30 -15.82
CA ASN A 41 -4.52 -0.22 -16.94
C ASN A 41 -3.93 -1.62 -17.23
N VAL A 42 -3.51 -2.32 -16.17
CA VAL A 42 -3.08 -3.73 -16.19
C VAL A 42 -4.12 -4.59 -15.47
N GLY A 43 -4.59 -4.16 -14.29
CA GLY A 43 -5.58 -4.88 -13.50
C GLY A 43 -6.03 -4.11 -12.26
N ARG A 44 -6.88 -4.73 -11.45
CA ARG A 44 -7.32 -4.17 -10.16
C ARG A 44 -6.91 -5.15 -9.06
N PHE A 45 -5.97 -4.74 -8.24
CA PHE A 45 -5.26 -5.65 -7.34
C PHE A 45 -5.87 -5.65 -5.92
N THR A 46 -7.16 -5.99 -5.86
CA THR A 46 -7.89 -6.33 -4.64
C THR A 46 -8.95 -7.38 -4.98
N TYR A 47 -9.41 -8.20 -4.02
CA TYR A 47 -10.45 -9.18 -4.32
C TYR A 47 -11.80 -8.48 -4.57
N ASP A 48 -12.70 -9.13 -5.35
CA ASP A 48 -13.95 -8.53 -5.83
C ASP A 48 -13.73 -7.14 -6.46
N GLY A 49 -12.60 -6.93 -7.14
CA GLY A 49 -12.18 -5.64 -7.67
C GLY A 49 -13.18 -4.96 -8.63
N ALA A 50 -14.15 -5.72 -9.18
CA ALA A 50 -15.23 -5.15 -9.97
C ALA A 50 -16.25 -4.35 -9.13
N THR A 51 -16.35 -4.62 -7.83
CA THR A 51 -17.34 -4.02 -6.92
C THR A 51 -16.72 -3.25 -5.76
N HIS A 52 -15.44 -3.47 -5.47
CA HIS A 52 -14.72 -2.75 -4.42
C HIS A 52 -13.77 -1.72 -5.04
N PRO A 53 -13.90 -0.44 -4.69
CA PRO A 53 -12.99 0.59 -5.15
C PRO A 53 -11.61 0.47 -4.50
N LEU A 54 -10.58 0.93 -5.20
CA LEU A 54 -9.25 1.16 -4.65
C LEU A 54 -9.23 2.47 -3.83
N TYR A 55 -8.20 2.69 -3.04
CA TYR A 55 -8.09 3.87 -2.16
C TYR A 55 -8.16 5.19 -2.93
N ASP A 56 -7.53 5.27 -4.08
CA ASP A 56 -7.48 6.45 -4.95
C ASP A 56 -8.83 6.74 -5.63
N GLU A 57 -9.61 5.69 -5.94
CA GLU A 57 -10.98 5.84 -6.41
C GLU A 57 -11.92 6.31 -5.31
N ILE A 58 -11.73 5.84 -4.06
CA ILE A 58 -12.48 6.32 -2.89
C ILE A 58 -12.16 7.80 -2.66
N LEU A 59 -10.88 8.17 -2.72
CA LEU A 59 -10.44 9.55 -2.61
C LEU A 59 -11.04 10.43 -3.72
N ALA A 60 -10.98 9.99 -4.98
CA ALA A 60 -11.59 10.70 -6.10
C ALA A 60 -13.10 10.94 -5.86
N GLN A 61 -13.83 9.92 -5.42
CA GLN A 61 -15.25 10.05 -5.10
C GLN A 61 -15.51 11.07 -3.98
N SER A 62 -14.67 11.12 -2.96
CA SER A 62 -14.78 12.10 -1.87
C SER A 62 -14.58 13.55 -2.35
N LEU A 63 -13.81 13.72 -3.42
CA LEU A 63 -13.55 15.00 -4.09
C LEU A 63 -14.63 15.34 -5.14
N GLY A 64 -15.59 14.45 -5.36
CA GLY A 64 -16.63 14.61 -6.41
C GLY A 64 -16.14 14.29 -7.82
N ASP A 65 -15.02 13.58 -7.93
CA ASP A 65 -14.41 13.15 -9.19
C ASP A 65 -14.62 11.66 -9.46
N THR A 66 -14.34 11.23 -10.69
CA THR A 66 -14.38 9.82 -11.13
C THR A 66 -13.06 9.45 -11.77
N LEU A 67 -12.23 8.73 -11.02
CA LEU A 67 -10.94 8.26 -11.49
C LEU A 67 -11.12 7.09 -12.47
N ARG A 68 -10.51 7.20 -13.66
CA ARG A 68 -10.51 6.16 -14.70
C ARG A 68 -9.09 5.85 -15.15
N PRO A 69 -8.82 4.64 -15.64
CA PRO A 69 -7.54 4.28 -16.24
C PRO A 69 -7.18 5.19 -17.42
N SER A 70 -5.91 5.55 -17.56
CA SER A 70 -5.40 6.35 -18.69
C SER A 70 -5.58 5.65 -20.03
N SER A 71 -5.50 4.31 -20.05
CA SER A 71 -5.82 3.47 -21.21
C SER A 71 -7.27 3.64 -21.73
N GLN A 72 -8.15 4.19 -20.89
CA GLN A 72 -9.54 4.52 -21.21
C GLN A 72 -9.79 6.03 -21.28
N GLY A 73 -8.71 6.82 -21.39
CA GLY A 73 -8.78 8.28 -21.49
C GLY A 73 -8.98 8.99 -20.15
N GLY A 74 -8.72 8.33 -19.03
CA GLY A 74 -8.80 8.89 -17.68
C GLY A 74 -7.47 9.42 -17.16
N SER A 75 -7.41 9.73 -15.87
CA SER A 75 -6.29 10.36 -15.15
C SER A 75 -5.52 9.40 -14.23
N ASN A 76 -5.88 8.11 -14.17
CA ASN A 76 -5.10 7.11 -13.48
C ASN A 76 -4.08 6.48 -14.43
N TYR A 77 -2.80 6.80 -14.25
CA TYR A 77 -1.68 6.28 -15.04
C TYR A 77 -0.97 5.10 -14.37
N ALA A 78 -1.35 4.73 -13.14
CA ALA A 78 -0.73 3.64 -12.41
C ALA A 78 -0.87 2.30 -13.14
N GLU A 79 0.17 1.47 -13.07
CA GLU A 79 0.24 0.18 -13.77
C GLU A 79 0.79 -0.90 -12.84
N GLY A 80 0.12 -2.03 -12.77
CA GLY A 80 0.57 -3.17 -11.99
C GLY A 80 2.00 -3.59 -12.34
N GLY A 81 2.85 -3.78 -11.31
CA GLY A 81 4.25 -4.14 -11.50
C GLY A 81 5.20 -2.97 -11.81
N ALA A 82 4.70 -1.73 -11.82
CA ALA A 82 5.54 -0.57 -12.08
C ALA A 82 6.61 -0.36 -10.99
N VAL A 83 7.74 0.20 -11.43
CA VAL A 83 8.90 0.59 -10.63
C VAL A 83 9.23 2.06 -10.86
N ALA A 84 10.08 2.64 -10.00
CA ALA A 84 10.54 4.02 -10.19
C ALA A 84 11.58 4.15 -11.32
N VAL A 85 12.37 3.10 -11.57
CA VAL A 85 13.52 3.12 -12.48
C VAL A 85 13.31 2.19 -13.68
N PRO A 86 13.23 2.70 -14.93
CA PRO A 86 13.00 1.88 -16.13
C PRO A 86 14.02 0.74 -16.32
N ALA A 87 15.24 0.90 -15.79
CA ALA A 87 16.27 -0.16 -15.89
C ALA A 87 15.92 -1.42 -15.08
N ILE A 88 15.03 -1.35 -14.09
CA ILE A 88 14.53 -2.49 -13.31
C ILE A 88 13.37 -3.16 -14.06
N ASN A 89 12.42 -2.37 -14.55
CA ASN A 89 11.31 -2.85 -15.37
C ASN A 89 11.04 -1.87 -16.52
N PRO A 90 11.52 -2.17 -17.74
CA PRO A 90 11.36 -1.28 -18.88
C PRO A 90 9.92 -1.24 -19.45
N LEU A 91 9.05 -2.16 -19.04
CA LEU A 91 7.66 -2.22 -19.54
C LEU A 91 6.72 -1.40 -18.69
N PHE A 92 6.95 -1.37 -17.37
CA PHE A 92 6.07 -0.69 -16.40
C PHE A 92 6.93 0.14 -15.44
N ASN A 93 6.86 1.45 -15.56
CA ASN A 93 7.59 2.37 -14.69
C ASN A 93 6.92 3.75 -14.62
N THR A 94 7.08 4.45 -13.50
CA THR A 94 6.45 5.76 -13.28
C THR A 94 7.09 6.88 -14.11
N GLN A 95 8.29 6.70 -14.64
CA GLN A 95 8.86 7.68 -15.56
C GLN A 95 8.05 7.74 -16.85
N ASP A 96 7.73 6.60 -17.47
CA ASP A 96 6.93 6.54 -18.70
C ASP A 96 5.48 6.98 -18.47
N GLN A 97 4.90 6.69 -17.29
CA GLN A 97 3.59 7.19 -16.88
C GLN A 97 3.58 8.73 -16.86
N LEU A 98 4.58 9.34 -16.21
CA LEU A 98 4.72 10.79 -16.15
C LEU A 98 5.00 11.41 -17.52
N ASP A 99 5.84 10.77 -18.34
CA ASP A 99 6.12 11.19 -19.72
C ASP A 99 4.84 11.21 -20.56
N SER A 100 4.03 10.17 -20.47
CA SER A 100 2.75 10.04 -21.17
C SER A 100 1.78 11.13 -20.73
N TYR A 101 1.65 11.37 -19.42
CA TYR A 101 0.82 12.43 -18.87
C TYR A 101 1.23 13.81 -19.39
N LEU A 102 2.51 14.15 -19.27
CA LEU A 102 3.01 15.47 -19.68
C LEU A 102 2.94 15.66 -21.20
N ALA A 103 3.22 14.62 -21.99
CA ALA A 103 3.08 14.68 -23.45
C ALA A 103 1.65 14.99 -23.88
N ALA A 104 0.66 14.34 -23.25
CA ALA A 104 -0.76 14.59 -23.53
C ALA A 104 -1.23 16.01 -23.17
N ARG A 105 -0.48 16.72 -22.31
CA ARG A 105 -0.80 18.07 -21.81
C ARG A 105 0.17 19.15 -22.29
N GLY A 106 0.95 18.88 -23.33
CA GLY A 106 1.91 19.85 -23.90
C GLY A 106 3.03 20.24 -22.93
N GLY A 107 3.45 19.30 -22.06
CA GLY A 107 4.53 19.49 -21.10
C GLY A 107 4.15 20.22 -19.81
N ARG A 108 2.87 20.43 -19.54
CA ARG A 108 2.37 21.16 -18.37
C ARG A 108 1.43 20.31 -17.52
N ALA A 109 1.56 20.44 -16.20
CA ALA A 109 0.60 19.92 -15.24
C ALA A 109 -0.46 20.99 -14.92
N ASP A 110 -1.62 20.58 -14.40
CA ASP A 110 -2.66 21.48 -13.95
C ASP A 110 -2.30 22.08 -12.58
N PRO A 111 -2.20 23.39 -12.43
CA PRO A 111 -1.89 24.02 -11.16
C PRO A 111 -3.00 23.87 -10.09
N ASN A 112 -4.22 23.51 -10.51
CA ASN A 112 -5.34 23.23 -9.62
C ASN A 112 -5.57 21.70 -9.44
N GLY A 113 -4.75 20.86 -10.06
CA GLY A 113 -4.83 19.40 -9.92
C GLY A 113 -4.28 18.91 -8.60
N LEU A 114 -4.86 17.82 -8.12
CA LEU A 114 -4.31 16.97 -7.05
C LEU A 114 -3.64 15.76 -7.69
N TYR A 115 -2.46 15.42 -7.22
CA TYR A 115 -1.66 14.33 -7.79
C TYR A 115 -1.28 13.34 -6.69
N ILE A 116 -1.26 12.05 -7.03
CA ILE A 116 -0.67 11.01 -6.21
C ILE A 116 0.52 10.42 -6.98
N HIS A 117 1.67 10.33 -6.32
CA HIS A 117 2.82 9.58 -6.81
C HIS A 117 3.24 8.58 -5.75
N TRP A 118 2.90 7.30 -5.94
CA TRP A 118 3.16 6.23 -4.97
C TRP A 118 3.82 5.04 -5.64
N ILE A 119 5.10 4.85 -5.38
CA ILE A 119 5.95 3.86 -6.04
C ILE A 119 7.04 3.38 -5.08
N GLY A 120 7.59 2.19 -5.31
CA GLY A 120 8.76 1.67 -4.59
C GLY A 120 8.59 0.24 -4.10
N GLY A 121 7.36 -0.27 -3.98
CA GLY A 121 7.12 -1.65 -3.54
C GLY A 121 7.81 -2.69 -4.42
N ASN A 122 7.70 -2.56 -5.74
CA ASN A 122 8.34 -3.46 -6.71
C ASN A 122 9.85 -3.24 -6.79
N ASP A 123 10.34 -2.02 -6.57
CA ASP A 123 11.78 -1.73 -6.48
C ASP A 123 12.40 -2.42 -5.27
N LEU A 124 11.71 -2.40 -4.12
CA LEU A 124 12.14 -3.13 -2.91
C LEU A 124 12.11 -4.65 -3.12
N ALA A 125 11.11 -5.17 -3.83
CA ALA A 125 11.08 -6.59 -4.21
C ALA A 125 12.27 -6.96 -5.12
N ALA A 126 12.62 -6.10 -6.08
CA ALA A 126 13.81 -6.30 -6.93
C ALA A 126 15.10 -6.23 -6.12
N ALA A 127 15.20 -5.31 -5.16
CA ALA A 127 16.35 -5.20 -4.25
C ALA A 127 16.52 -6.46 -3.40
N ALA A 128 15.44 -7.03 -2.88
CA ALA A 128 15.47 -8.27 -2.11
C ALA A 128 15.99 -9.48 -2.92
N LEU A 129 15.79 -9.49 -4.24
CA LEU A 129 16.30 -10.51 -5.14
C LEU A 129 17.78 -10.31 -5.54
N ALA A 130 18.36 -9.14 -5.23
CA ALA A 130 19.71 -8.77 -5.59
C ALA A 130 20.51 -8.25 -4.36
N PRO A 131 20.76 -9.10 -3.34
CA PRO A 131 21.28 -8.64 -2.03
C PRO A 131 22.61 -7.87 -2.12
N LEU A 132 23.48 -8.18 -3.08
CA LEU A 132 24.73 -7.45 -3.27
C LEU A 132 24.54 -6.04 -3.85
N ALA A 133 23.43 -5.78 -4.50
CA ALA A 133 23.09 -4.49 -5.11
C ALA A 133 21.89 -3.82 -4.40
N ALA A 134 21.33 -4.43 -3.37
CA ALA A 134 20.06 -4.02 -2.75
C ALA A 134 20.05 -2.54 -2.35
N GLN A 135 21.06 -2.08 -1.63
CA GLN A 135 21.14 -0.68 -1.20
C GLN A 135 21.24 0.29 -2.38
N GLN A 136 22.00 -0.05 -3.41
CA GLN A 136 22.12 0.79 -4.61
C GLN A 136 20.79 0.86 -5.39
N ILE A 137 20.08 -0.27 -5.52
CA ILE A 137 18.77 -0.32 -6.15
C ILE A 137 17.82 0.61 -5.38
N VAL A 138 17.75 0.47 -4.07
CA VAL A 138 16.87 1.27 -3.19
C VAL A 138 17.18 2.77 -3.32
N ASP A 139 18.44 3.17 -3.21
CA ASP A 139 18.84 4.59 -3.30
C ASP A 139 18.52 5.19 -4.68
N ASN A 140 18.80 4.43 -5.75
CA ASN A 140 18.50 4.88 -7.11
C ASN A 140 16.98 5.03 -7.33
N SER A 141 16.19 4.07 -6.85
CA SER A 141 14.74 4.08 -7.00
C SER A 141 14.09 5.21 -6.21
N ALA A 142 14.49 5.42 -4.96
CA ALA A 142 14.01 6.52 -4.14
C ALA A 142 14.36 7.90 -4.73
N SER A 143 15.60 8.05 -5.24
CA SER A 143 16.04 9.26 -5.93
C SER A 143 15.26 9.51 -7.23
N ALA A 144 14.96 8.46 -7.99
CA ALA A 144 14.17 8.56 -9.21
C ALA A 144 12.73 8.99 -8.89
N ALA A 145 12.09 8.39 -7.89
CA ALA A 145 10.75 8.74 -7.43
C ALA A 145 10.67 10.22 -7.03
N ALA A 146 11.58 10.70 -6.16
CA ALA A 146 11.64 12.09 -5.74
C ALA A 146 11.90 13.06 -6.93
N SER A 147 12.75 12.65 -7.89
CA SER A 147 13.00 13.43 -9.12
C SER A 147 11.77 13.55 -10.00
N GLN A 148 10.95 12.50 -10.11
CA GLN A 148 9.69 12.50 -10.85
C GLN A 148 8.67 13.42 -10.20
N VAL A 149 8.55 13.44 -8.88
CA VAL A 149 7.72 14.40 -8.14
C VAL A 149 8.19 15.83 -8.40
N SER A 150 9.51 16.07 -8.31
CA SER A 150 10.09 17.40 -8.59
C SER A 150 9.80 17.85 -10.02
N ARG A 151 9.88 16.94 -10.99
CA ARG A 151 9.56 17.21 -12.40
C ARG A 151 8.09 17.56 -12.59
N LEU A 152 7.18 16.85 -11.91
CA LEU A 152 5.74 17.13 -11.94
C LEU A 152 5.42 18.52 -11.38
N LEU A 153 6.01 18.88 -10.23
CA LEU A 153 5.89 20.22 -9.64
C LEU A 153 6.46 21.31 -10.54
N ASN A 154 7.63 21.08 -11.16
CA ASN A 154 8.23 22.01 -12.12
C ASN A 154 7.40 22.18 -13.40
N ALA A 155 6.60 21.17 -13.75
CA ALA A 155 5.62 21.27 -14.85
C ALA A 155 4.37 22.07 -14.47
N GLY A 156 4.22 22.45 -13.21
CA GLY A 156 3.15 23.31 -12.69
C GLY A 156 2.08 22.59 -11.87
N ALA A 157 2.32 21.36 -11.41
CA ALA A 157 1.38 20.63 -10.55
C ALA A 157 1.06 21.42 -9.27
N GLY A 158 -0.21 21.41 -8.86
CA GLY A 158 -0.69 22.15 -7.70
C GLY A 158 -0.22 21.51 -6.38
N THR A 159 -0.64 20.31 -6.12
CA THR A 159 -0.24 19.54 -4.91
C THR A 159 0.00 18.08 -5.26
N VAL A 160 1.10 17.53 -4.74
CA VAL A 160 1.44 16.11 -4.93
C VAL A 160 1.42 15.39 -3.58
N ILE A 161 0.56 14.39 -3.46
CA ILE A 161 0.55 13.44 -2.34
C ILE A 161 1.58 12.36 -2.63
N VAL A 162 2.47 12.12 -1.67
CA VAL A 162 3.54 11.11 -1.78
C VAL A 162 3.47 10.20 -0.55
N PRO A 163 2.76 9.06 -0.63
CA PRO A 163 2.70 8.11 0.46
C PRO A 163 4.03 7.39 0.67
N THR A 164 4.36 7.05 1.92
CA THR A 164 5.49 6.16 2.20
C THR A 164 5.19 4.73 1.77
N VAL A 165 6.21 4.00 1.33
CA VAL A 165 6.06 2.58 0.96
C VAL A 165 5.90 1.75 2.23
N PRO A 166 4.87 0.88 2.34
CA PRO A 166 4.70 -0.03 3.47
C PRO A 166 5.84 -1.05 3.57
N ASN A 167 6.11 -1.54 4.79
CA ASN A 167 7.11 -2.56 5.02
C ASN A 167 6.83 -3.85 4.21
N VAL A 168 7.59 -4.06 3.13
CA VAL A 168 7.44 -5.23 2.27
C VAL A 168 7.79 -6.54 2.98
N GLY A 169 8.58 -6.49 4.07
CA GLY A 169 8.90 -7.64 4.91
C GLY A 169 7.72 -8.16 5.74
N ALA A 170 6.65 -7.37 5.86
CA ALA A 170 5.42 -7.80 6.51
C ALA A 170 4.47 -8.56 5.59
N THR A 171 4.75 -8.64 4.29
CA THR A 171 3.84 -9.26 3.32
C THR A 171 3.89 -10.79 3.34
N PRO A 172 2.78 -11.48 3.03
CA PRO A 172 2.77 -12.93 2.83
C PRO A 172 3.73 -13.41 1.73
N ALA A 173 4.12 -12.55 0.79
CA ALA A 173 5.07 -12.86 -0.28
C ALA A 173 6.43 -13.28 0.27
N LEU A 174 6.90 -12.68 1.36
CA LEU A 174 8.15 -13.07 2.00
C LEU A 174 8.08 -14.50 2.54
N LEU A 175 6.98 -14.86 3.18
CA LEU A 175 6.76 -16.22 3.70
C LEU A 175 6.77 -17.25 2.56
N GLN A 176 6.13 -16.94 1.45
CA GLN A 176 6.16 -17.79 0.26
C GLN A 176 7.58 -17.92 -0.32
N ALA A 177 8.33 -16.81 -0.40
CA ALA A 177 9.68 -16.82 -0.95
C ALA A 177 10.64 -17.68 -0.13
N ILE A 178 10.55 -17.65 1.19
CA ILE A 178 11.37 -18.49 2.09
C ILE A 178 11.16 -19.98 1.82
N LEU A 179 9.93 -20.39 1.50
CA LEU A 179 9.61 -21.79 1.26
C LEU A 179 10.09 -22.29 -0.11
N GLN A 180 10.48 -21.41 -1.05
CA GLN A 180 10.98 -21.84 -2.36
C GLN A 180 12.28 -22.65 -2.26
N VAL A 181 13.06 -22.46 -1.21
CA VAL A 181 14.29 -23.27 -0.95
C VAL A 181 14.01 -24.75 -0.77
N LEU A 182 12.75 -25.12 -0.47
CA LEU A 182 12.31 -26.50 -0.27
C LEU A 182 12.14 -27.28 -1.58
N GLY A 183 12.32 -26.63 -2.75
CA GLY A 183 12.21 -27.24 -4.06
C GLY A 183 10.84 -27.93 -4.28
N PRO A 184 10.79 -29.25 -4.57
CA PRO A 184 9.52 -29.94 -4.82
C PRO A 184 8.53 -29.91 -3.65
N ALA A 185 9.00 -29.75 -2.40
CA ALA A 185 8.14 -29.63 -1.23
C ALA A 185 7.60 -28.21 -0.99
N ALA A 186 8.04 -27.20 -1.75
CA ALA A 186 7.63 -25.80 -1.56
C ALA A 186 6.11 -25.61 -1.71
N GLN A 187 5.48 -26.25 -2.70
CA GLN A 187 4.06 -26.10 -2.94
C GLN A 187 3.20 -26.66 -1.80
N PRO A 188 3.35 -27.91 -1.34
CA PRO A 188 2.59 -28.42 -0.20
C PRO A 188 2.92 -27.66 1.11
N ALA A 189 4.17 -27.26 1.32
CA ALA A 189 4.56 -26.45 2.47
C ALA A 189 3.89 -25.06 2.47
N THR A 190 3.83 -24.40 1.31
CA THR A 190 3.12 -23.12 1.13
C THR A 190 1.62 -23.26 1.38
N ALA A 191 1.00 -24.33 0.87
CA ALA A 191 -0.41 -24.60 1.11
C ALA A 191 -0.71 -24.80 2.60
N ALA A 192 0.09 -25.61 3.31
CA ALA A 192 -0.05 -25.84 4.75
C ALA A 192 0.13 -24.55 5.56
N LEU A 193 1.16 -23.76 5.25
CA LEU A 193 1.42 -22.47 5.89
C LEU A 193 0.20 -21.54 5.79
N PHE A 194 -0.30 -21.28 4.59
CA PHE A 194 -1.41 -20.35 4.40
C PHE A 194 -2.75 -20.92 4.87
N GLN A 195 -2.94 -22.23 4.87
CA GLN A 195 -4.09 -22.86 5.52
C GLN A 195 -4.09 -22.60 7.03
N SER A 196 -2.95 -22.75 7.68
CA SER A 196 -2.79 -22.44 9.11
C SER A 196 -3.08 -20.96 9.38
N LEU A 197 -2.45 -20.05 8.62
CA LEU A 197 -2.64 -18.63 8.79
C LEU A 197 -4.07 -18.16 8.48
N SER A 198 -4.81 -18.83 7.58
CA SER A 198 -6.18 -18.45 7.22
C SER A 198 -7.20 -18.69 8.34
N THR A 199 -6.88 -19.53 9.31
CA THR A 199 -7.78 -19.86 10.44
C THR A 199 -7.38 -19.17 11.75
N THR A 200 -6.24 -18.47 11.76
CA THR A 200 -5.66 -17.87 12.96
C THR A 200 -6.05 -16.41 13.09
N THR A 201 -6.45 -15.97 14.27
CA THR A 201 -6.61 -14.54 14.59
C THR A 201 -5.29 -13.98 15.09
N THR A 202 -4.98 -12.74 14.66
CA THR A 202 -3.77 -12.03 15.04
C THR A 202 -4.16 -10.70 15.71
N PRO A 203 -4.54 -10.72 17.00
CA PRO A 203 -5.04 -9.54 17.71
C PRO A 203 -3.99 -8.45 17.95
N ASP A 204 -2.73 -8.78 17.80
CA ASP A 204 -1.57 -7.90 17.95
C ASP A 204 -0.35 -8.49 17.21
N ARG A 205 0.77 -7.76 17.22
CA ARG A 205 2.03 -8.17 16.58
C ARG A 205 2.58 -9.48 17.15
N ALA A 206 2.55 -9.64 18.46
CA ALA A 206 3.11 -10.86 19.09
C ALA A 206 2.32 -12.11 18.69
N ALA A 207 0.99 -12.03 18.67
CA ALA A 207 0.14 -13.10 18.19
C ALA A 207 0.34 -13.39 16.69
N ARG A 208 0.58 -12.35 15.89
CA ARG A 208 0.94 -12.49 14.47
C ARG A 208 2.25 -13.27 14.29
N GLU A 209 3.29 -12.90 15.02
CA GLU A 209 4.60 -13.56 14.97
C GLU A 209 4.48 -15.02 15.39
N GLN A 210 3.78 -15.29 16.49
CA GLN A 210 3.52 -16.66 16.94
C GLN A 210 2.72 -17.49 15.93
N ALA A 211 1.73 -16.88 15.25
CA ALA A 211 0.98 -17.54 14.19
C ALA A 211 1.87 -17.93 13.01
N ILE A 212 2.78 -17.03 12.60
CA ILE A 212 3.73 -17.30 11.52
C ILE A 212 4.71 -18.43 11.93
N GLU A 213 5.27 -18.40 13.13
CA GLU A 213 6.16 -19.47 13.63
C GLU A 213 5.44 -20.81 13.65
N THR A 214 4.18 -20.85 14.11
CA THR A 214 3.35 -22.07 14.11
C THR A 214 3.15 -22.59 12.69
N ALA A 215 2.79 -21.70 11.76
CA ALA A 215 2.56 -22.05 10.36
C ALA A 215 3.84 -22.53 9.65
N LEU A 216 5.01 -21.98 9.99
CA LEU A 216 6.30 -22.45 9.48
C LEU A 216 6.67 -23.83 10.02
N ASN A 217 6.32 -24.15 11.28
CA ASN A 217 6.44 -25.50 11.83
C ASN A 217 5.57 -26.51 11.07
N GLU A 218 4.32 -26.15 10.75
CA GLU A 218 3.43 -26.99 9.96
C GLU A 218 3.93 -27.19 8.52
N ALA A 219 4.48 -26.13 7.91
CA ALA A 219 5.12 -26.21 6.60
C ALA A 219 6.32 -27.18 6.60
N ALA A 220 7.17 -27.15 7.65
CA ALA A 220 8.26 -28.09 7.82
C ALA A 220 7.79 -29.56 7.94
N GLY A 221 6.60 -29.76 8.52
CA GLY A 221 5.95 -31.07 8.61
C GLY A 221 5.59 -31.69 7.26
N GLN A 222 5.43 -30.86 6.20
CA GLN A 222 5.21 -31.35 4.83
C GLN A 222 6.49 -31.92 4.19
N VAL A 223 7.65 -31.56 4.73
CA VAL A 223 8.95 -32.01 4.22
C VAL A 223 9.38 -33.31 4.90
N SER A 224 9.19 -33.43 6.21
CA SER A 224 9.59 -34.61 6.98
C SER A 224 8.65 -34.87 8.15
N SER A 225 8.25 -36.13 8.29
CA SER A 225 7.55 -36.63 9.47
C SER A 225 8.49 -37.02 10.62
N ILE A 226 9.81 -37.06 10.39
CA ILE A 226 10.81 -37.38 11.41
C ILE A 226 10.99 -36.13 12.30
N PRO A 227 10.68 -36.22 13.62
CA PRO A 227 10.64 -35.04 14.50
C PRO A 227 11.93 -34.23 14.47
N LEU A 228 13.10 -34.89 14.59
CA LEU A 228 14.38 -34.20 14.61
C LEU A 228 14.66 -33.39 13.32
N ILE A 229 14.31 -33.92 12.16
CA ILE A 229 14.52 -33.25 10.85
C ILE A 229 13.51 -32.12 10.70
N ARG A 230 12.23 -32.38 11.01
CA ARG A 230 11.17 -31.38 10.96
C ARG A 230 11.50 -30.18 11.86
N ASP A 231 11.86 -30.46 13.12
CA ASP A 231 12.09 -29.39 14.10
C ASP A 231 13.33 -28.55 13.75
N ALA A 232 14.39 -29.20 13.24
CA ALA A 232 15.56 -28.49 12.73
C ALA A 232 15.23 -27.61 11.51
N LEU A 233 14.43 -28.11 10.56
CA LEU A 233 13.98 -27.36 9.40
C LEU A 233 13.08 -26.18 9.82
N ALA A 234 12.13 -26.38 10.73
CA ALA A 234 11.27 -25.33 11.24
C ALA A 234 12.09 -24.19 11.84
N GLN A 235 13.07 -24.50 12.68
CA GLN A 235 13.98 -23.48 13.24
C GLN A 235 14.73 -22.71 12.16
N GLN A 236 15.20 -23.36 11.09
CA GLN A 236 15.84 -22.69 9.98
C GLN A 236 14.89 -21.77 9.22
N LEU A 237 13.65 -22.19 8.96
CA LEU A 237 12.64 -21.37 8.29
C LEU A 237 12.24 -20.15 9.13
N ILE A 238 12.07 -20.33 10.45
CA ILE A 238 11.78 -19.24 11.38
C ILE A 238 12.94 -18.23 11.41
N ALA A 239 14.18 -18.70 11.55
CA ALA A 239 15.35 -17.84 11.55
C ALA A 239 15.50 -17.07 10.23
N ALA A 240 15.27 -17.74 9.09
CA ALA A 240 15.27 -17.09 7.79
C ALA A 240 14.18 -16.02 7.65
N TRP A 241 12.95 -16.32 8.13
CA TRP A 241 11.88 -15.35 8.15
C TRP A 241 12.21 -14.12 8.99
N GLN A 242 12.70 -14.30 10.23
CA GLN A 242 13.07 -13.20 11.11
C GLN A 242 14.16 -12.32 10.48
N LEU A 243 15.23 -12.94 9.95
CA LEU A 243 16.31 -12.22 9.31
C LEU A 243 15.86 -11.44 8.08
N LEU A 244 15.13 -12.08 7.16
CA LEU A 244 14.69 -11.45 5.91
C LEU A 244 13.60 -10.41 6.14
N SER A 245 12.73 -10.58 7.13
CA SER A 245 11.75 -9.56 7.53
C SER A 245 12.42 -8.30 8.05
N GLN A 246 13.48 -8.46 8.86
CA GLN A 246 14.26 -7.34 9.38
C GLN A 246 15.04 -6.62 8.27
N GLU A 247 15.66 -7.38 7.37
CA GLU A 247 16.37 -6.84 6.21
C GLU A 247 15.42 -6.03 5.31
N ALA A 248 14.25 -6.60 4.98
CA ALA A 248 13.24 -5.93 4.16
C ALA A 248 12.70 -4.66 4.83
N ALA A 249 12.49 -4.68 6.15
CA ALA A 249 12.12 -3.49 6.91
C ALA A 249 13.19 -2.40 6.82
N THR A 250 14.47 -2.78 6.97
CA THR A 250 15.61 -1.86 6.86
C THR A 250 15.70 -1.23 5.46
N LEU A 251 15.49 -2.03 4.40
CA LEU A 251 15.47 -1.52 3.02
C LEU A 251 14.27 -0.60 2.76
N THR A 252 13.11 -0.91 3.35
CA THR A 252 11.91 -0.05 3.25
C THR A 252 12.14 1.29 3.94
N ASP A 253 12.69 1.29 5.15
CA ASP A 253 13.01 2.52 5.87
C ASP A 253 14.04 3.36 5.11
N ARG A 254 15.07 2.70 4.54
CA ARG A 254 16.06 3.37 3.69
C ARG A 254 15.43 4.03 2.47
N TYR A 255 14.51 3.33 1.78
CA TYR A 255 13.79 3.88 0.63
C TYR A 255 13.01 5.14 1.04
N ASN A 256 12.17 5.02 2.07
CA ASN A 256 11.32 6.11 2.54
C ASN A 256 12.14 7.32 2.98
N GLN A 257 13.28 7.11 3.67
CA GLN A 257 14.19 8.19 4.08
C GLN A 257 14.91 8.83 2.89
N ALA A 258 15.39 8.04 1.93
CA ALA A 258 16.07 8.57 0.76
C ALA A 258 15.11 9.36 -0.15
N GLU A 259 13.88 8.88 -0.33
CA GLU A 259 12.82 9.60 -1.04
C GLU A 259 12.52 10.94 -0.34
N GLU A 260 12.30 10.93 0.98
CA GLU A 260 12.05 12.13 1.78
C GLU A 260 13.18 13.16 1.60
N GLN A 261 14.45 12.73 1.68
CA GLN A 261 15.60 13.60 1.45
C GLN A 261 15.60 14.21 0.05
N GLY A 262 15.23 13.43 -0.96
CA GLY A 262 15.10 13.91 -2.34
C GLY A 262 13.98 14.94 -2.51
N LEU A 263 12.87 14.77 -1.78
CA LEU A 263 11.72 15.68 -1.81
C LEU A 263 12.00 17.04 -1.15
N VAL A 264 12.91 17.12 -0.19
CA VAL A 264 13.28 18.40 0.49
C VAL A 264 13.73 19.47 -0.51
N ALA A 265 14.38 19.08 -1.61
CA ALA A 265 14.84 20.01 -2.64
C ALA A 265 13.74 20.44 -3.62
N ALA A 266 12.60 19.76 -3.65
CA ALA A 266 11.50 20.06 -4.55
C ALA A 266 10.79 21.38 -4.14
N ARG A 267 10.38 22.16 -5.12
CA ARG A 267 9.66 23.42 -4.91
C ARG A 267 8.20 23.23 -5.28
N GLY A 268 7.32 23.30 -4.30
CA GLY A 268 5.86 23.16 -4.50
C GLY A 268 5.19 22.54 -3.28
N ASN A 269 3.91 22.23 -3.41
CA ASN A 269 3.15 21.62 -2.33
C ASN A 269 3.28 20.09 -2.41
N ILE A 270 3.89 19.51 -1.39
CA ILE A 270 4.01 18.06 -1.21
C ILE A 270 3.31 17.69 0.10
N ALA A 271 2.37 16.76 0.01
CA ALA A 271 1.75 16.12 1.18
C ALA A 271 2.40 14.74 1.36
N ARG A 272 3.34 14.63 2.30
CA ARG A 272 3.92 13.34 2.69
C ARG A 272 2.96 12.63 3.61
N VAL A 273 2.57 11.40 3.29
CA VAL A 273 1.62 10.60 4.06
C VAL A 273 2.29 9.31 4.54
N ASP A 274 2.28 9.07 5.85
CA ASP A 274 2.97 7.93 6.45
C ASP A 274 2.14 6.64 6.42
N ILE A 275 2.00 6.06 5.24
CA ILE A 275 1.31 4.77 5.05
C ILE A 275 2.10 3.61 5.66
N ASN A 276 3.44 3.69 5.72
CA ASN A 276 4.24 2.70 6.45
C ASN A 276 3.88 2.66 7.94
N GLY A 277 3.73 3.83 8.56
CA GLY A 277 3.27 3.96 9.94
C GLY A 277 1.87 3.39 10.13
N LEU A 278 0.93 3.71 9.24
CA LEU A 278 -0.43 3.15 9.27
C LEU A 278 -0.42 1.62 9.23
N PHE A 279 0.34 0.99 8.32
CA PHE A 279 0.40 -0.47 8.22
C PHE A 279 1.01 -1.10 9.47
N ASN A 280 2.04 -0.48 10.06
CA ASN A 280 2.63 -0.93 11.32
C ASN A 280 1.62 -0.86 12.46
N GLU A 281 0.86 0.24 12.57
CA GLU A 281 -0.18 0.40 13.60
C GLU A 281 -1.33 -0.59 13.41
N VAL A 282 -1.74 -0.85 12.17
CA VAL A 282 -2.74 -1.87 11.84
C VAL A 282 -2.27 -3.27 12.26
N ILE A 283 -0.98 -3.59 12.10
CA ILE A 283 -0.41 -4.87 12.56
C ILE A 283 -0.36 -4.94 14.09
N ASP A 284 -0.07 -3.83 14.76
CA ASP A 284 -0.02 -3.77 16.23
C ASP A 284 -1.40 -3.83 16.87
N ASN A 285 -2.41 -3.22 16.23
CA ASN A 285 -3.75 -3.04 16.78
C ASN A 285 -4.87 -3.34 15.76
N PRO A 286 -4.89 -4.50 15.09
CA PRO A 286 -5.79 -4.76 13.95
C PRO A 286 -7.27 -4.58 14.27
N ARG A 287 -7.68 -4.87 15.49
CA ARG A 287 -9.09 -4.74 15.94
C ARG A 287 -9.60 -3.31 15.92
N LEU A 288 -8.73 -2.30 16.12
CA LEU A 288 -9.11 -0.90 16.02
C LEU A 288 -9.52 -0.52 14.60
N TYR A 289 -9.02 -1.26 13.61
CA TYR A 289 -9.26 -1.08 12.18
C TYR A 289 -10.25 -2.11 11.60
N GLY A 290 -10.96 -2.85 12.47
CA GLY A 290 -11.92 -3.87 12.04
C GLY A 290 -11.30 -5.11 11.43
N LEU A 291 -9.98 -5.32 11.60
CA LEU A 291 -9.27 -6.48 11.08
C LEU A 291 -9.06 -7.54 12.17
N SER A 292 -8.93 -8.80 11.76
CA SER A 292 -8.70 -9.94 12.66
C SER A 292 -7.50 -10.79 12.24
N ASN A 293 -7.00 -10.60 11.02
CA ASN A 293 -5.88 -11.38 10.49
C ASN A 293 -4.93 -10.49 9.66
N THR A 294 -3.70 -10.34 10.15
CA THR A 294 -2.64 -9.54 9.52
C THR A 294 -1.48 -10.39 8.97
N ALA A 295 -1.55 -11.72 9.09
CA ALA A 295 -0.49 -12.64 8.66
C ALA A 295 -0.86 -13.45 7.41
N GLY A 296 -2.13 -13.83 7.29
CA GLY A 296 -2.66 -14.58 6.16
C GLY A 296 -3.18 -13.67 5.04
N MET A 297 -3.87 -14.28 4.09
CA MET A 297 -4.49 -13.61 2.95
C MET A 297 -5.88 -14.19 2.68
N ALA A 298 -6.78 -13.36 2.13
CA ALA A 298 -8.16 -13.78 1.84
C ALA A 298 -8.24 -14.72 0.63
N CYS A 299 -7.47 -14.43 -0.41
CA CYS A 299 -7.40 -15.26 -1.62
C CYS A 299 -6.57 -16.51 -1.39
N PRO A 300 -6.92 -17.63 -2.02
CA PRO A 300 -6.14 -18.87 -1.89
C PRO A 300 -4.74 -18.71 -2.48
N PRO A 301 -3.75 -19.48 -1.97
CA PRO A 301 -2.38 -19.45 -2.47
C PRO A 301 -2.32 -19.67 -3.99
N GLY A 302 -1.55 -18.82 -4.68
CA GLY A 302 -1.37 -18.89 -6.12
C GLY A 302 -2.46 -18.17 -6.95
N VAL A 303 -3.51 -17.66 -6.32
CA VAL A 303 -4.50 -16.81 -6.98
C VAL A 303 -4.15 -15.34 -6.74
N SER A 304 -4.04 -14.57 -7.82
CA SER A 304 -3.89 -13.11 -7.73
C SER A 304 -5.18 -12.48 -7.22
N SER A 305 -5.05 -11.42 -6.43
CA SER A 305 -6.22 -10.63 -6.01
C SER A 305 -7.03 -10.06 -7.18
N MET A 306 -6.37 -9.81 -8.32
CA MET A 306 -7.00 -9.37 -9.56
C MET A 306 -8.04 -10.39 -10.10
N ASP A 307 -7.77 -11.70 -9.92
CA ASP A 307 -8.61 -12.79 -10.38
C ASP A 307 -9.44 -13.42 -9.24
N CYS A 308 -9.35 -12.88 -8.04
CA CYS A 308 -9.95 -13.41 -6.83
C CYS A 308 -11.28 -12.72 -6.52
N THR A 309 -12.27 -13.53 -6.23
CA THR A 309 -13.57 -13.05 -5.75
C THR A 309 -13.97 -13.80 -4.47
N SER A 310 -14.94 -13.29 -3.75
CA SER A 310 -15.52 -13.97 -2.59
C SER A 310 -16.16 -15.33 -2.92
N SER A 311 -16.39 -15.62 -4.21
CA SER A 311 -16.85 -16.92 -4.70
C SER A 311 -15.72 -17.83 -5.21
N THR A 312 -14.46 -17.38 -5.19
CA THR A 312 -13.32 -18.21 -5.60
C THR A 312 -13.18 -19.41 -4.66
N PRO A 313 -13.04 -20.65 -5.17
CA PRO A 313 -12.85 -21.82 -4.33
C PRO A 313 -11.62 -21.67 -3.42
N GLY A 314 -11.79 -21.85 -2.10
CA GLY A 314 -10.73 -21.67 -1.11
C GLY A 314 -10.56 -20.22 -0.63
N PHE A 315 -11.42 -19.28 -1.06
CA PHE A 315 -11.49 -17.95 -0.49
C PHE A 315 -11.88 -18.02 1.00
N SER A 316 -11.14 -17.29 1.85
CA SER A 316 -11.40 -17.31 3.29
C SER A 316 -12.32 -16.17 3.70
N GLN A 317 -13.55 -16.52 4.09
CA GLN A 317 -14.57 -15.57 4.56
C GLN A 317 -14.59 -15.40 6.09
N SER A 318 -13.81 -16.21 6.82
CA SER A 318 -13.91 -16.29 8.28
C SER A 318 -13.18 -15.15 9.01
N GLN A 319 -12.36 -14.39 8.30
CA GLN A 319 -11.50 -13.37 8.87
C GLN A 319 -11.59 -12.07 8.07
N GLN A 320 -11.30 -10.96 8.75
CA GLN A 320 -11.06 -9.67 8.11
C GLN A 320 -9.55 -9.50 7.93
N TYR A 321 -9.09 -9.64 6.70
CA TYR A 321 -7.67 -9.69 6.37
C TYR A 321 -7.06 -8.34 6.07
N LEU A 322 -5.78 -8.16 6.46
CA LEU A 322 -4.95 -7.07 5.98
C LEU A 322 -4.66 -7.24 4.47
N PHE A 323 -4.35 -8.46 4.05
CA PHE A 323 -3.97 -8.77 2.67
C PHE A 323 -5.08 -9.52 1.91
N ALA A 324 -5.34 -9.08 0.67
CA ALA A 324 -6.16 -9.80 -0.29
C ALA A 324 -5.41 -11.03 -0.82
N ASP A 325 -4.20 -10.81 -1.33
CA ASP A 325 -3.27 -11.85 -1.77
C ASP A 325 -1.89 -11.66 -1.10
N ARG A 326 -0.86 -12.28 -1.63
CA ARG A 326 0.50 -12.25 -1.06
C ARG A 326 1.13 -10.85 -0.96
N LEU A 327 0.65 -9.85 -1.70
CA LEU A 327 1.23 -8.51 -1.78
C LEU A 327 0.22 -7.40 -1.53
N HIS A 328 -1.02 -7.59 -2.00
CA HIS A 328 -1.98 -6.52 -2.14
C HIS A 328 -2.92 -6.44 -0.95
N PRO A 329 -3.33 -5.24 -0.53
CA PRO A 329 -4.25 -5.05 0.57
C PRO A 329 -5.67 -5.51 0.21
N SER A 330 -6.44 -5.83 1.24
CA SER A 330 -7.87 -6.13 1.10
C SER A 330 -8.69 -4.85 0.82
N PRO A 331 -9.94 -4.96 0.34
CA PRO A 331 -10.81 -3.80 0.15
C PRO A 331 -10.99 -2.96 1.42
N ALA A 332 -11.05 -3.58 2.59
CA ALA A 332 -11.14 -2.87 3.87
C ALA A 332 -9.93 -1.98 4.12
N VAL A 333 -8.74 -2.45 3.72
CA VAL A 333 -7.49 -1.70 3.89
C VAL A 333 -7.36 -0.59 2.84
N HIS A 334 -7.87 -0.77 1.63
CA HIS A 334 -7.99 0.33 0.66
C HIS A 334 -8.86 1.47 1.22
N ALA A 335 -9.97 1.15 1.90
CA ALA A 335 -10.79 2.16 2.57
C ALA A 335 -10.01 2.88 3.69
N LEU A 336 -9.26 2.14 4.52
CA LEU A 336 -8.41 2.74 5.57
C LEU A 336 -7.33 3.67 5.00
N ILE A 337 -6.69 3.29 3.88
CA ILE A 337 -5.70 4.13 3.21
C ILE A 337 -6.35 5.43 2.71
N ALA A 338 -7.54 5.34 2.10
CA ALA A 338 -8.26 6.51 1.60
C ALA A 338 -8.66 7.47 2.74
N ASP A 339 -9.10 6.94 3.87
CA ASP A 339 -9.47 7.74 5.05
C ASP A 339 -8.26 8.40 5.72
N TYR A 340 -7.06 7.81 5.55
CA TYR A 340 -5.81 8.29 6.14
C TYR A 340 -5.13 9.38 5.28
N ILE A 341 -5.35 9.37 3.96
CA ILE A 341 -4.85 10.39 3.00
C ILE A 341 -5.71 11.66 3.06
#